data_3a5ce83ab9d35f6c6a467d3a1ef07406
#
_entry.id   3a5ce83ab9d35f6c6a467d3a1ef07406
#
_cell.length_a   1.000
_cell.length_b   1.000
_cell.length_c   1.000
_cell.angle_alpha   90.00
_cell.angle_beta   90.00
_cell.angle_gamma   90.00
#
_symmetry.space_group_name_H-M   'P 1'
#
loop_
_entity.id
_entity.type
_entity.pdbx_description
1 polymer ?
#
loop_
_entity_poly.entity_id
_entity_poly.type
_entity_poly.pdbx_seq_one_letter_code
_entity_poly.pdbx_strand_id
1 'polypeptide(L)'
;LEHKRIFIGREEELNQLEDFVIKKKKKLIAITGNNATGKTYLWQEFIKQTKLDGNSEIQVFNFNNSHSLIKSNDISTESKIIIFDDLSYISSFRLVDNLKKIISKHSEKQFIIVSPFQNLVKNFELDLHIHLDSFDLNESRRLFEALWKNNLETHEADILLEITKGNPLLINLSIDLLNSKKYNVQQIVRLLSENLKIENYVSTTNNIIVEKTPEIVQLTSDIKIINQSIIDSVRNNPFNIYNLNPREFEEFVAELLTKKGYNVDLTKMTRDGGKDLIIAESKDIGNFLYYVECKKYSQNNPVGIKLVRELAGTITADRVTAGIFVTSSYFSQDAVNFSEKFKNQISLIDFIKLKQWLNQL
;
A
#
# COMPACT_ATOMS: atom_id res chain seq x y z
N LEU A 1 23.95 6.52 11.50
CA LEU A 1 24.61 6.10 10.26
C LEU A 1 23.92 6.82 9.10
N GLU A 2 24.56 7.84 8.52
CA GLU A 2 24.10 8.44 7.25
C GLU A 2 24.35 7.40 6.14
N HIS A 3 23.34 6.60 5.86
CA HIS A 3 23.37 5.72 4.70
C HIS A 3 23.38 6.58 3.45
N LYS A 4 24.41 6.42 2.65
CA LYS A 4 24.51 7.05 1.33
C LYS A 4 23.34 6.49 0.50
N ARG A 5 22.23 7.22 0.46
CA ARG A 5 21.05 6.84 -0.30
C ARG A 5 21.41 6.77 -1.77
N ILE A 6 21.26 5.59 -2.36
CA ILE A 6 21.55 5.33 -3.77
C ILE A 6 20.21 5.42 -4.50
N PHE A 7 20.14 6.23 -5.55
CA PHE A 7 18.95 6.34 -6.41
C PHE A 7 19.08 5.34 -7.56
N ILE A 8 18.19 4.40 -7.63
CA ILE A 8 18.16 3.32 -8.65
C ILE A 8 16.72 2.99 -9.01
N GLY A 9 16.49 2.67 -10.27
CA GLY A 9 15.24 2.10 -10.76
C GLY A 9 14.11 3.09 -10.97
N ARG A 10 14.40 4.38 -11.04
CA ARG A 10 13.43 5.46 -11.30
C ARG A 10 14.02 6.55 -12.22
N GLU A 11 14.97 6.13 -13.04
CA GLU A 11 15.69 7.05 -13.93
C GLU A 11 14.75 7.65 -14.99
N GLU A 12 13.78 6.86 -15.49
CA GLU A 12 12.82 7.33 -16.49
C GLU A 12 11.85 8.34 -15.88
N GLU A 13 11.30 8.05 -14.70
CA GLU A 13 10.39 8.95 -14.00
C GLU A 13 11.08 10.25 -13.58
N LEU A 14 12.34 10.16 -13.19
CA LEU A 14 13.16 11.34 -12.87
C LEU A 14 13.38 12.22 -14.11
N ASN A 15 13.73 11.61 -15.25
CA ASN A 15 13.89 12.32 -16.52
C ASN A 15 12.57 12.97 -16.98
N GLN A 16 11.43 12.27 -16.82
CA GLN A 16 10.11 12.84 -17.10
C GLN A 16 9.85 14.06 -16.23
N LEU A 17 10.11 13.96 -14.92
CA LEU A 17 9.90 15.06 -13.98
C LEU A 17 10.77 16.27 -14.35
N GLU A 18 12.05 16.04 -14.66
CA GLU A 18 12.97 17.11 -15.10
C GLU A 18 12.48 17.76 -16.40
N ASP A 19 12.13 16.98 -17.41
CA ASP A 19 11.68 17.50 -18.70
C ASP A 19 10.41 18.34 -18.54
N PHE A 20 9.45 17.90 -17.75
CA PHE A 20 8.18 18.62 -17.57
C PHE A 20 8.32 19.85 -16.66
N VAL A 21 9.08 19.78 -15.57
CA VAL A 21 9.25 20.90 -14.64
C VAL A 21 10.21 21.96 -15.20
N ILE A 22 11.39 21.54 -15.65
CA ILE A 22 12.47 22.48 -16.01
C ILE A 22 12.34 22.94 -17.46
N LYS A 23 12.21 21.99 -18.42
CA LYS A 23 12.26 22.33 -19.85
C LYS A 23 10.91 22.83 -20.36
N LYS A 24 9.83 22.11 -20.06
CA LYS A 24 8.47 22.45 -20.55
C LYS A 24 7.72 23.42 -19.65
N LYS A 25 8.19 23.62 -18.43
CA LYS A 25 7.59 24.50 -17.41
C LYS A 25 6.09 24.25 -17.23
N LYS A 26 5.70 22.97 -17.17
CA LYS A 26 4.31 22.56 -17.00
C LYS A 26 3.84 22.89 -15.60
N LYS A 27 2.54 23.17 -15.46
CA LYS A 27 1.98 23.77 -14.26
C LYS A 27 1.70 22.77 -13.16
N LEU A 28 1.08 21.63 -13.50
CA LEU A 28 0.57 20.68 -12.51
C LEU A 28 0.97 19.25 -12.83
N ILE A 29 1.74 18.67 -11.94
CA ILE A 29 2.29 17.33 -12.04
C ILE A 29 1.80 16.52 -10.84
N ALA A 30 1.46 15.27 -11.05
CA ALA A 30 1.16 14.33 -9.97
C ALA A 30 2.14 13.16 -9.97
N ILE A 31 2.59 12.78 -8.78
CA ILE A 31 3.35 11.56 -8.50
C ILE A 31 2.49 10.68 -7.60
N THR A 32 2.13 9.50 -8.07
CA THR A 32 1.35 8.54 -7.29
C THR A 32 2.05 7.18 -7.19
N GLY A 33 1.54 6.30 -6.38
CA GLY A 33 2.07 4.95 -6.17
C GLY A 33 1.81 4.50 -4.74
N ASN A 34 1.86 3.21 -4.50
CA ASN A 34 1.63 2.63 -3.20
C ASN A 34 2.58 3.17 -2.12
N ASN A 35 2.29 2.88 -0.86
CA ASN A 35 3.18 3.30 0.22
C ASN A 35 4.58 2.68 0.04
N ALA A 36 5.60 3.49 0.35
CA ALA A 36 7.00 3.07 0.28
C ALA A 36 7.55 2.73 -1.13
N THR A 37 6.87 3.12 -2.23
CA THR A 37 7.37 2.96 -3.61
C THR A 37 8.43 4.00 -4.01
N GLY A 38 8.77 4.94 -3.12
CA GLY A 38 9.81 5.93 -3.35
C GLY A 38 9.33 7.29 -3.88
N LYS A 39 8.04 7.61 -3.80
CA LYS A 39 7.47 8.91 -4.28
C LYS A 39 8.21 10.14 -3.74
N THR A 40 8.32 10.22 -2.42
CA THR A 40 9.04 11.33 -1.75
C THR A 40 10.51 11.33 -2.15
N TYR A 41 11.11 10.15 -2.31
CA TYR A 41 12.50 10.03 -2.72
C TYR A 41 12.74 10.50 -4.16
N LEU A 42 11.79 10.25 -5.07
CA LEU A 42 11.87 10.71 -6.46
C LEU A 42 11.95 12.25 -6.56
N TRP A 43 11.05 12.98 -5.92
CA TRP A 43 11.09 14.44 -5.99
C TRP A 43 12.27 15.04 -5.21
N GLN A 44 12.73 14.40 -4.13
CA GLN A 44 13.93 14.83 -3.40
C GLN A 44 15.18 14.68 -4.28
N GLU A 45 15.31 13.56 -5.00
CA GLU A 45 16.44 13.36 -5.92
C GLU A 45 16.36 14.31 -7.12
N PHE A 46 15.15 14.60 -7.63
CA PHE A 46 14.95 15.64 -8.64
C PHE A 46 15.47 17.00 -8.19
N ILE A 47 15.14 17.47 -7.00
CA ILE A 47 15.62 18.72 -6.43
C ILE A 47 17.15 18.73 -6.36
N LYS A 48 17.72 17.66 -5.85
CA LYS A 48 19.18 17.53 -5.67
C LYS A 48 19.92 17.55 -7.01
N GLN A 49 19.45 16.82 -8.03
CA GLN A 49 20.10 16.77 -9.35
C GLN A 49 19.97 18.09 -10.11
N THR A 50 18.85 18.77 -9.98
CA THR A 50 18.63 20.08 -10.62
C THR A 50 19.28 21.25 -9.89
N LYS A 51 19.96 20.99 -8.76
CA LYS A 51 20.61 22.02 -7.92
C LYS A 51 19.63 23.10 -7.42
N LEU A 52 18.35 22.76 -7.35
CA LEU A 52 17.35 23.61 -6.72
C LEU A 52 17.41 23.50 -5.18
N ASP A 53 18.28 22.64 -4.68
CA ASP A 53 18.54 22.45 -3.26
C ASP A 53 19.25 23.70 -2.69
N GLY A 54 18.65 24.30 -1.68
CA GLY A 54 19.15 25.55 -1.07
C GLY A 54 18.60 26.85 -1.66
N ASN A 55 17.76 26.80 -2.68
CA ASN A 55 17.08 27.98 -3.20
C ASN A 55 15.68 28.15 -2.54
N SER A 56 15.35 29.41 -2.22
CA SER A 56 13.97 29.81 -1.79
C SER A 56 12.90 29.51 -2.85
N GLU A 57 13.29 28.95 -3.99
CA GLU A 57 12.42 28.66 -5.13
C GLU A 57 11.47 27.47 -4.91
N ILE A 58 11.71 26.61 -3.89
CA ILE A 58 10.86 25.44 -3.60
C ILE A 58 10.23 25.56 -2.23
N GLN A 59 8.94 25.31 -2.16
CA GLN A 59 8.22 25.20 -0.90
C GLN A 59 7.51 23.85 -0.82
N VAL A 60 7.69 23.14 0.30
CA VAL A 60 7.11 21.83 0.52
C VAL A 60 6.09 21.90 1.65
N PHE A 61 4.88 21.40 1.40
CA PHE A 61 3.86 21.17 2.40
C PHE A 61 3.72 19.65 2.58
N ASN A 62 4.02 19.17 3.79
CA ASN A 62 3.90 17.77 4.13
C ASN A 62 2.61 17.53 4.91
N PHE A 63 1.78 16.60 4.44
CA PHE A 63 0.45 16.30 4.99
C PHE A 63 0.43 15.03 5.85
N ASN A 64 1.58 14.41 6.11
CA ASN A 64 1.67 13.14 6.84
C ASN A 64 0.94 13.15 8.21
N ASN A 65 0.86 14.31 8.86
CA ASN A 65 0.25 14.45 10.20
C ASN A 65 -0.69 15.66 10.34
N SER A 66 -1.10 16.30 9.26
CA SER A 66 -1.92 17.52 9.35
C SER A 66 -3.14 17.50 8.43
N HIS A 67 -4.30 17.79 9.00
CA HIS A 67 -5.55 18.04 8.25
C HIS A 67 -5.76 19.54 7.96
N SER A 68 -4.74 20.36 8.15
CA SER A 68 -4.87 21.81 8.03
C SER A 68 -5.00 22.24 6.57
N LEU A 69 -6.00 23.08 6.32
CA LEU A 69 -6.17 23.74 5.03
C LEU A 69 -5.04 24.76 4.83
N ILE A 70 -4.46 24.78 3.64
CA ILE A 70 -3.47 25.78 3.25
C ILE A 70 -4.20 27.09 2.98
N LYS A 71 -3.70 28.16 3.56
CA LYS A 71 -4.15 29.52 3.23
C LYS A 71 -3.30 30.08 2.08
N SER A 72 -3.89 30.93 1.26
CA SER A 72 -3.15 31.54 0.14
C SER A 72 -1.91 32.32 0.59
N ASN A 73 -1.95 32.89 1.80
CA ASN A 73 -0.83 33.64 2.37
C ASN A 73 0.30 32.71 2.90
N ASP A 74 0.05 31.40 2.99
CA ASP A 74 1.08 30.43 3.39
C ASP A 74 2.02 30.11 2.21
N ILE A 75 1.61 30.47 0.98
CA ILE A 75 2.43 30.30 -0.24
C ILE A 75 3.44 31.45 -0.32
N SER A 76 4.72 31.10 -0.24
CA SER A 76 5.81 32.09 -0.37
C SER A 76 5.81 32.75 -1.75
N THR A 77 6.02 34.06 -1.77
CA THR A 77 6.17 34.84 -3.03
C THR A 77 7.41 34.44 -3.80
N GLU A 78 8.47 34.04 -3.12
CA GLU A 78 9.76 33.65 -3.72
C GLU A 78 9.71 32.27 -4.37
N SER A 79 8.86 31.36 -3.86
CA SER A 79 8.78 30.00 -4.36
C SER A 79 8.20 29.94 -5.75
N LYS A 80 8.86 29.21 -6.66
CA LYS A 80 8.39 28.92 -8.01
C LYS A 80 7.72 27.54 -8.12
N ILE A 81 8.18 26.60 -7.31
CA ILE A 81 7.69 25.22 -7.27
C ILE A 81 7.11 24.93 -5.89
N ILE A 82 5.88 24.46 -5.85
CA ILE A 82 5.18 24.07 -4.64
C ILE A 82 4.96 22.57 -4.67
N ILE A 83 5.40 21.87 -3.64
CA ILE A 83 5.23 20.42 -3.51
C ILE A 83 4.24 20.13 -2.39
N PHE A 84 3.16 19.43 -2.70
CA PHE A 84 2.20 18.90 -1.75
C PHE A 84 2.53 17.43 -1.55
N ASP A 85 3.34 17.12 -0.51
CA ASP A 85 3.83 15.76 -0.25
C ASP A 85 2.95 15.02 0.75
N ASP A 86 2.88 13.70 0.53
CA ASP A 86 2.17 12.74 1.36
C ASP A 86 0.69 13.09 1.61
N LEU A 87 -0.02 13.30 0.51
CA LEU A 87 -1.46 13.47 0.53
C LEU A 87 -2.17 12.12 0.78
N SER A 88 -1.78 11.43 1.86
CA SER A 88 -2.29 10.11 2.25
C SER A 88 -3.61 10.17 3.02
N TYR A 89 -3.86 11.27 3.72
CA TYR A 89 -5.06 11.46 4.55
C TYR A 89 -6.19 12.25 3.88
N ILE A 90 -6.07 12.50 2.57
CA ILE A 90 -7.04 13.37 1.91
C ILE A 90 -8.23 12.60 1.43
N SER A 91 -9.22 12.69 2.22
CA SER A 91 -10.58 12.27 1.93
C SER A 91 -11.60 13.38 2.07
N SER A 92 -11.20 14.56 2.47
CA SER A 92 -12.17 15.65 2.50
C SER A 92 -12.19 16.36 1.15
N PHE A 93 -13.35 16.36 0.50
CA PHE A 93 -13.69 17.26 -0.61
C PHE A 93 -13.18 18.68 -0.36
N ARG A 94 -13.15 19.08 0.90
CA ARG A 94 -12.63 20.37 1.36
C ARG A 94 -11.16 20.62 1.03
N LEU A 95 -10.30 19.61 1.15
CA LEU A 95 -8.88 19.82 0.89
C LEU A 95 -8.59 19.79 -0.62
N VAL A 96 -9.24 18.91 -1.38
CA VAL A 96 -9.17 18.93 -2.85
C VAL A 96 -9.62 20.31 -3.37
N ASP A 97 -10.74 20.83 -2.90
CA ASP A 97 -11.23 22.17 -3.27
C ASP A 97 -10.28 23.29 -2.80
N ASN A 98 -9.69 23.14 -1.63
CA ASN A 98 -8.69 24.08 -1.13
C ASN A 98 -7.46 24.08 -2.03
N LEU A 99 -6.89 22.91 -2.37
CA LEU A 99 -5.75 22.80 -3.27
C LEU A 99 -6.07 23.37 -4.66
N LYS A 100 -7.24 23.07 -5.23
CA LYS A 100 -7.69 23.65 -6.50
C LYS A 100 -7.71 25.17 -6.46
N LYS A 101 -8.24 25.78 -5.38
CA LYS A 101 -8.25 27.23 -5.18
C LYS A 101 -6.84 27.81 -5.08
N ILE A 102 -5.93 27.14 -4.35
CA ILE A 102 -4.53 27.56 -4.24
C ILE A 102 -3.87 27.50 -5.61
N ILE A 103 -3.99 26.39 -6.33
CA ILE A 103 -3.38 26.21 -7.66
C ILE A 103 -3.93 27.23 -8.66
N SER A 104 -5.23 27.52 -8.65
CA SER A 104 -5.82 28.52 -9.55
C SER A 104 -5.38 29.94 -9.21
N LYS A 105 -5.25 30.28 -7.92
CA LYS A 105 -4.86 31.61 -7.46
C LYS A 105 -3.39 31.92 -7.73
N HIS A 106 -2.53 30.92 -7.72
CA HIS A 106 -1.07 31.05 -7.95
C HIS A 106 -0.70 30.45 -9.32
N SER A 107 -1.35 30.95 -10.38
CA SER A 107 -1.21 30.41 -11.73
C SER A 107 0.19 30.57 -12.34
N GLU A 108 1.02 31.42 -11.79
CA GLU A 108 2.41 31.66 -12.15
C GLU A 108 3.37 30.60 -11.62
N LYS A 109 2.93 29.75 -10.66
CA LYS A 109 3.74 28.73 -10.01
C LYS A 109 3.51 27.34 -10.60
N GLN A 110 4.47 26.45 -10.37
CA GLN A 110 4.37 25.04 -10.68
C GLN A 110 4.02 24.24 -9.42
N PHE A 111 3.23 23.20 -9.58
CA PHE A 111 2.78 22.38 -8.47
C PHE A 111 3.06 20.91 -8.72
N ILE A 112 3.57 20.21 -7.70
CA ILE A 112 3.77 18.77 -7.68
C ILE A 112 2.90 18.20 -6.57
N ILE A 113 1.96 17.35 -6.93
CA ILE A 113 1.08 16.62 -5.99
C ILE A 113 1.63 15.22 -5.81
N VAL A 114 1.93 14.84 -4.57
CA VAL A 114 2.42 13.50 -4.23
C VAL A 114 1.40 12.80 -3.36
N SER A 115 0.87 11.67 -3.83
CA SER A 115 -0.19 10.94 -3.15
C SER A 115 -0.05 9.42 -3.34
N PRO A 116 -0.41 8.60 -2.36
CA PRO A 116 -0.57 7.16 -2.59
C PRO A 116 -1.78 6.84 -3.48
N PHE A 117 -2.75 7.75 -3.64
CA PHE A 117 -4.02 7.47 -4.29
C PHE A 117 -4.14 8.08 -5.69
N GLN A 118 -4.16 7.25 -6.73
CA GLN A 118 -4.36 7.67 -8.12
C GLN A 118 -5.69 8.40 -8.33
N ASN A 119 -6.76 7.98 -7.67
CA ASN A 119 -8.08 8.59 -7.87
C ASN A 119 -8.19 10.00 -7.28
N LEU A 120 -7.34 10.35 -6.32
CA LEU A 120 -7.28 11.72 -5.81
C LEU A 120 -6.85 12.68 -6.91
N VAL A 121 -5.83 12.32 -7.65
CA VAL A 121 -5.26 13.19 -8.68
C VAL A 121 -6.14 13.30 -9.93
N LYS A 122 -7.07 12.37 -10.14
CA LYS A 122 -8.12 12.49 -11.21
C LYS A 122 -9.04 13.70 -11.03
N ASN A 123 -9.07 14.29 -9.85
CA ASN A 123 -9.83 15.53 -9.62
C ASN A 123 -9.15 16.78 -10.19
N PHE A 124 -7.92 16.66 -10.67
CA PHE A 124 -7.13 17.77 -11.20
C PHE A 124 -6.87 17.60 -12.68
N GLU A 125 -6.76 18.70 -13.41
CA GLU A 125 -6.31 18.72 -14.79
C GLU A 125 -4.77 18.70 -14.81
N LEU A 126 -4.20 17.49 -14.90
CA LEU A 126 -2.76 17.29 -14.83
C LEU A 126 -2.09 17.47 -16.18
N ASP A 127 -0.93 18.13 -16.18
CA ASP A 127 -0.03 18.15 -17.33
C ASP A 127 0.79 16.86 -17.44
N LEU A 128 1.11 16.23 -16.29
CA LEU A 128 1.83 14.96 -16.22
C LEU A 128 1.36 14.17 -15.00
N HIS A 129 1.18 12.87 -15.18
CA HIS A 129 0.95 11.93 -14.09
C HIS A 129 1.99 10.83 -14.14
N ILE A 130 2.84 10.77 -13.12
CA ILE A 130 3.84 9.72 -12.90
C ILE A 130 3.26 8.76 -11.87
N HIS A 131 3.16 7.48 -12.22
CA HIS A 131 2.75 6.43 -11.28
C HIS A 131 3.93 5.52 -10.99
N LEU A 132 4.24 5.35 -9.70
CA LEU A 132 5.31 4.48 -9.23
C LEU A 132 4.74 3.15 -8.75
N ASP A 133 4.93 2.12 -9.54
CA ASP A 133 4.69 0.74 -9.13
C ASP A 133 5.83 0.23 -8.23
N SER A 134 5.65 -0.94 -7.61
CA SER A 134 6.77 -1.68 -7.03
C SER A 134 7.82 -1.97 -8.09
N PHE A 135 9.07 -2.09 -7.69
CA PHE A 135 10.14 -2.47 -8.61
C PHE A 135 9.86 -3.83 -9.26
N ASP A 136 10.20 -3.96 -10.52
CA ASP A 136 10.31 -5.25 -11.15
C ASP A 136 11.51 -6.06 -10.58
N LEU A 137 11.68 -7.29 -11.03
CA LEU A 137 12.77 -8.14 -10.53
C LEU A 137 14.16 -7.58 -10.89
N ASN A 138 14.31 -6.94 -12.05
CA ASN A 138 15.59 -6.40 -12.51
C ASN A 138 15.94 -5.14 -11.70
N GLU A 139 15.00 -4.24 -11.50
CA GLU A 139 15.16 -3.04 -10.67
C GLU A 139 15.47 -3.41 -9.22
N SER A 140 14.74 -4.41 -8.68
CA SER A 140 14.95 -4.94 -7.34
C SER A 140 16.35 -5.52 -7.18
N ARG A 141 16.83 -6.28 -8.17
CA ARG A 141 18.18 -6.84 -8.19
C ARG A 141 19.26 -5.76 -8.31
N ARG A 142 19.07 -4.78 -9.18
CA ARG A 142 19.99 -3.62 -9.30
C ARG A 142 20.10 -2.87 -7.96
N LEU A 143 18.99 -2.62 -7.28
CA LEU A 143 19.00 -1.97 -5.96
C LEU A 143 19.73 -2.84 -4.93
N PHE A 144 19.43 -4.15 -4.91
CA PHE A 144 20.05 -5.08 -3.99
C PHE A 144 21.58 -5.13 -4.19
N GLU A 145 22.05 -5.31 -5.42
CA GLU A 145 23.49 -5.38 -5.78
C GLU A 145 24.23 -4.07 -5.48
N ALA A 146 23.58 -2.94 -5.65
CA ALA A 146 24.20 -1.64 -5.35
C ALA A 146 24.39 -1.41 -3.85
N LEU A 147 23.52 -1.96 -3.01
CA LEU A 147 23.54 -1.78 -1.56
C LEU A 147 24.29 -2.90 -0.84
N TRP A 148 24.23 -4.13 -1.38
CA TRP A 148 24.87 -5.31 -0.83
C TRP A 148 26.19 -5.59 -1.54
N LYS A 149 27.30 -5.46 -0.84
CA LYS A 149 28.65 -5.61 -1.42
C LYS A 149 29.35 -6.91 -1.05
N ASN A 150 28.70 -7.77 -0.28
CA ASN A 150 29.27 -9.05 0.13
C ASN A 150 28.72 -10.19 -0.75
N ASN A 151 29.40 -11.35 -0.73
CA ASN A 151 28.91 -12.53 -1.42
C ASN A 151 27.68 -13.09 -0.69
N LEU A 152 26.56 -13.17 -1.39
CA LEU A 152 25.38 -13.91 -0.99
C LEU A 152 25.13 -14.97 -2.06
N GLU A 153 24.66 -16.14 -1.69
CA GLU A 153 24.27 -17.13 -2.69
C GLU A 153 23.10 -16.56 -3.52
N THR A 154 23.13 -16.79 -4.82
CA THR A 154 22.10 -16.26 -5.73
C THR A 154 20.69 -16.64 -5.29
N HIS A 155 20.52 -17.86 -4.79
CA HIS A 155 19.26 -18.36 -4.27
C HIS A 155 18.75 -17.57 -3.04
N GLU A 156 19.62 -17.18 -2.13
CA GLU A 156 19.27 -16.40 -0.95
C GLU A 156 18.84 -14.98 -1.31
N ALA A 157 19.53 -14.36 -2.28
CA ALA A 157 19.13 -13.06 -2.80
C ALA A 157 17.75 -13.13 -3.48
N ASP A 158 17.50 -14.16 -4.27
CA ASP A 158 16.21 -14.35 -4.97
C ASP A 158 15.05 -14.52 -3.99
N ILE A 159 15.24 -15.26 -2.90
CA ILE A 159 14.22 -15.41 -1.84
C ILE A 159 13.89 -14.03 -1.20
N LEU A 160 14.91 -13.22 -0.88
CA LEU A 160 14.69 -11.89 -0.32
C LEU A 160 13.97 -10.96 -1.29
N LEU A 161 14.33 -11.01 -2.57
CA LEU A 161 13.68 -10.20 -3.60
C LEU A 161 12.22 -10.63 -3.82
N GLU A 162 11.95 -11.93 -3.80
CA GLU A 162 10.60 -12.46 -3.93
C GLU A 162 9.69 -12.01 -2.77
N ILE A 163 10.18 -12.12 -1.53
CA ILE A 163 9.36 -11.78 -0.34
C ILE A 163 9.12 -10.27 -0.20
N THR A 164 10.06 -9.44 -0.64
CA THR A 164 9.91 -7.98 -0.62
C THR A 164 8.99 -7.46 -1.72
N LYS A 165 8.63 -8.29 -2.71
CA LYS A 165 7.72 -7.97 -3.83
C LYS A 165 8.06 -6.65 -4.52
N GLY A 166 9.35 -6.35 -4.67
CA GLY A 166 9.81 -5.12 -5.30
C GLY A 166 9.57 -3.85 -4.50
N ASN A 167 9.21 -3.94 -3.22
CA ASN A 167 9.08 -2.76 -2.37
C ASN A 167 10.48 -2.23 -1.98
N PRO A 168 10.86 -1.01 -2.43
CA PRO A 168 12.21 -0.50 -2.19
C PRO A 168 12.56 -0.36 -0.71
N LEU A 169 11.60 -0.02 0.14
CA LEU A 169 11.82 0.09 1.58
C LEU A 169 12.15 -1.26 2.19
N LEU A 170 11.39 -2.32 1.86
CA LEU A 170 11.62 -3.66 2.39
C LEU A 170 12.96 -4.23 1.89
N ILE A 171 13.36 -3.95 0.65
CA ILE A 171 14.69 -4.32 0.11
C ILE A 171 15.77 -3.64 0.94
N ASN A 172 15.70 -2.33 1.15
CA ASN A 172 16.67 -1.58 1.96
C ASN A 172 16.76 -2.12 3.39
N LEU A 173 15.63 -2.30 4.07
CA LEU A 173 15.59 -2.83 5.43
C LEU A 173 16.18 -4.24 5.53
N SER A 174 15.92 -5.11 4.53
CA SER A 174 16.52 -6.45 4.48
C SER A 174 18.05 -6.38 4.39
N ILE A 175 18.57 -5.47 3.57
CA ILE A 175 20.00 -5.27 3.39
C ILE A 175 20.64 -4.67 4.64
N ASP A 176 19.98 -3.73 5.32
CA ASP A 176 20.46 -3.16 6.59
C ASP A 176 20.57 -4.23 7.68
N LEU A 177 19.60 -5.12 7.76
CA LEU A 177 19.65 -6.26 8.68
C LEU A 177 20.80 -7.22 8.35
N LEU A 178 21.02 -7.55 7.08
CA LEU A 178 22.16 -8.35 6.63
C LEU A 178 23.50 -7.67 6.96
N ASN A 179 23.62 -6.36 6.68
CA ASN A 179 24.83 -5.57 6.96
C ASN A 179 25.14 -5.50 8.45
N SER A 180 24.15 -5.58 9.31
CA SER A 180 24.34 -5.64 10.76
C SER A 180 25.11 -6.89 11.21
N LYS A 181 25.18 -7.94 10.39
CA LYS A 181 25.76 -9.26 10.66
C LYS A 181 25.13 -9.99 11.87
N LYS A 182 24.01 -9.49 12.36
CA LYS A 182 23.27 -10.11 13.49
C LYS A 182 22.23 -11.12 13.00
N TYR A 183 21.83 -11.01 11.72
CA TYR A 183 20.77 -11.81 11.13
C TYR A 183 21.25 -12.48 9.86
N ASN A 184 20.87 -13.73 9.66
CA ASN A 184 21.02 -14.43 8.39
C ASN A 184 19.74 -14.26 7.52
N VAL A 185 19.84 -14.68 6.25
CA VAL A 185 18.73 -14.56 5.29
C VAL A 185 17.47 -15.26 5.81
N GLN A 186 17.59 -16.46 6.39
CA GLN A 186 16.44 -17.23 6.87
C GLN A 186 15.69 -16.52 8.00
N GLN A 187 16.43 -15.88 8.92
CA GLN A 187 15.82 -15.08 9.99
C GLN A 187 15.08 -13.86 9.44
N ILE A 188 15.65 -13.19 8.45
CA ILE A 188 15.03 -12.03 7.79
C ILE A 188 13.79 -12.46 7.02
N VAL A 189 13.87 -13.56 6.25
CA VAL A 189 12.74 -14.14 5.53
C VAL A 189 11.60 -14.48 6.48
N ARG A 190 11.89 -15.11 7.60
CA ARG A 190 10.89 -15.42 8.62
C ARG A 190 10.24 -14.14 9.17
N LEU A 191 11.05 -13.15 9.54
CA LEU A 191 10.58 -11.89 10.09
C LEU A 191 9.67 -11.16 9.11
N LEU A 192 10.05 -11.09 7.83
CA LEU A 192 9.21 -10.50 6.78
C LEU A 192 7.94 -11.30 6.56
N SER A 193 8.02 -12.63 6.52
CA SER A 193 6.86 -13.52 6.32
C SER A 193 5.82 -13.36 7.42
N GLU A 194 6.27 -13.37 8.68
CA GLU A 194 5.39 -13.20 9.83
C GLU A 194 4.72 -11.83 9.85
N ASN A 195 5.45 -10.77 9.50
CA ASN A 195 4.92 -9.41 9.51
C ASN A 195 4.11 -9.06 8.26
N LEU A 196 4.45 -9.62 7.10
CA LEU A 196 3.71 -9.46 5.83
C LEU A 196 2.64 -10.55 5.66
N LYS A 197 2.53 -11.50 6.59
CA LYS A 197 1.58 -12.63 6.57
C LYS A 197 1.67 -13.47 5.28
N ILE A 198 2.89 -13.89 4.93
CA ILE A 198 3.17 -14.71 3.75
C ILE A 198 3.47 -16.15 4.19
N GLU A 199 2.49 -17.07 4.07
CA GLU A 199 2.53 -18.43 4.62
C GLU A 199 3.68 -19.33 4.10
N ASN A 200 4.03 -19.24 2.83
CA ASN A 200 4.95 -20.21 2.22
C ASN A 200 6.38 -20.19 2.73
N TYR A 201 6.76 -19.21 3.53
CA TYR A 201 8.09 -19.09 4.12
C TYR A 201 8.12 -19.40 5.61
N VAL A 202 6.97 -19.43 6.27
CA VAL A 202 6.87 -19.71 7.72
C VAL A 202 7.12 -21.20 8.01
N SER A 203 6.68 -22.10 7.13
CA SER A 203 6.77 -23.55 7.35
C SER A 203 8.20 -24.10 7.31
N THR A 204 9.10 -23.47 6.56
CA THR A 204 10.51 -23.88 6.46
C THR A 204 11.41 -23.36 7.59
N THR A 205 10.91 -22.45 8.40
CA THR A 205 11.69 -21.71 9.41
C THR A 205 11.21 -21.88 10.84
N ASN A 206 10.35 -22.86 11.13
CA ASN A 206 9.65 -23.03 12.41
C ASN A 206 10.54 -23.17 13.66
N ASN A 207 11.85 -23.39 13.50
CA ASN A 207 12.79 -23.55 14.63
C ASN A 207 13.77 -22.39 14.78
N ILE A 208 13.60 -21.30 14.05
CA ILE A 208 14.53 -20.16 14.10
C ILE A 208 13.97 -19.13 15.09
N ILE A 209 14.72 -18.87 16.16
CA ILE A 209 14.39 -17.82 17.12
C ILE A 209 15.05 -16.52 16.64
N VAL A 210 14.23 -15.48 16.47
CA VAL A 210 14.71 -14.12 16.14
C VAL A 210 14.60 -13.26 17.40
N GLU A 211 15.75 -12.83 17.93
CA GLU A 211 15.76 -11.93 19.08
C GLU A 211 15.23 -10.53 18.72
N LYS A 212 14.47 -9.93 19.62
CA LYS A 212 13.95 -8.58 19.45
C LYS A 212 15.06 -7.54 19.71
N THR A 213 15.76 -7.15 18.66
CA THR A 213 16.72 -6.05 18.72
C THR A 213 16.09 -4.72 18.26
N PRO A 214 16.74 -3.58 18.53
CA PRO A 214 16.24 -2.27 18.08
C PRO A 214 15.95 -2.23 16.57
N GLU A 215 16.78 -2.86 15.75
CA GLU A 215 16.61 -2.91 14.28
C GLU A 215 15.35 -3.69 13.90
N ILE A 216 15.07 -4.82 14.57
CA ILE A 216 13.85 -5.61 14.37
C ILE A 216 12.61 -4.85 14.82
N VAL A 217 12.70 -4.13 15.95
CA VAL A 217 11.59 -3.30 16.43
C VAL A 217 11.30 -2.19 15.42
N GLN A 218 12.33 -1.58 14.84
CA GLN A 218 12.17 -0.56 13.80
C GLN A 218 11.53 -1.16 12.54
N LEU A 219 12.06 -2.29 12.03
CA LEU A 219 11.49 -2.96 10.86
C LEU A 219 10.01 -3.31 11.05
N THR A 220 9.66 -3.91 12.21
CA THR A 220 8.25 -4.25 12.49
C THR A 220 7.37 -3.00 12.64
N SER A 221 7.93 -1.90 13.14
CA SER A 221 7.24 -0.61 13.19
C SER A 221 6.99 -0.06 11.80
N ASP A 222 7.98 -0.09 10.91
CA ASP A 222 7.87 0.43 9.54
C ASP A 222 6.86 -0.39 8.71
N ILE A 223 6.87 -1.73 8.85
CA ILE A 223 5.86 -2.59 8.22
C ILE A 223 4.45 -2.29 8.76
N LYS A 224 4.30 -2.11 10.07
CA LYS A 224 3.02 -1.72 10.67
C LYS A 224 2.54 -0.37 10.19
N ILE A 225 3.43 0.61 9.99
CA ILE A 225 3.09 1.93 9.45
C ILE A 225 2.57 1.79 8.02
N ILE A 226 3.20 0.95 7.20
CA ILE A 226 2.75 0.70 5.82
C ILE A 226 1.31 0.15 5.82
N ASN A 227 1.03 -0.86 6.64
CA ASN A 227 -0.30 -1.47 6.72
C ASN A 227 -1.31 -0.56 7.43
N GLN A 228 -0.89 0.09 8.53
CA GLN A 228 -1.75 0.95 9.32
C GLN A 228 -2.23 2.19 8.55
N SER A 229 -1.44 2.70 7.62
CA SER A 229 -1.82 3.89 6.83
C SER A 229 -3.07 3.65 5.97
N ILE A 230 -3.27 2.44 5.46
CA ILE A 230 -4.48 2.08 4.68
C ILE A 230 -5.71 2.08 5.60
N ILE A 231 -5.61 1.44 6.76
CA ILE A 231 -6.70 1.40 7.76
C ILE A 231 -7.08 2.81 8.22
N ASP A 232 -6.09 3.62 8.57
CA ASP A 232 -6.34 4.98 9.06
C ASP A 232 -6.91 5.87 7.95
N SER A 233 -6.44 5.72 6.74
CA SER A 233 -6.99 6.43 5.57
C SER A 233 -8.48 6.11 5.37
N VAL A 234 -8.84 4.81 5.40
CA VAL A 234 -10.24 4.37 5.21
C VAL A 234 -11.09 4.67 6.46
N ARG A 235 -10.50 4.63 7.67
CA ARG A 235 -11.20 5.02 8.90
C ARG A 235 -11.57 6.50 8.89
N ASN A 236 -10.64 7.37 8.52
CA ASN A 236 -10.86 8.81 8.47
C ASN A 236 -11.86 9.21 7.38
N ASN A 237 -11.82 8.53 6.24
CA ASN A 237 -12.85 8.60 5.22
C ASN A 237 -13.12 7.24 4.58
N PRO A 238 -14.26 6.61 4.90
CA PRO A 238 -14.63 5.32 4.34
C PRO A 238 -14.65 5.26 2.81
N PHE A 239 -14.87 6.39 2.13
CA PHE A 239 -14.84 6.44 0.66
C PHE A 239 -13.45 6.25 0.05
N ASN A 240 -12.38 6.33 0.85
CA ASN A 240 -11.03 6.00 0.40
C ASN A 240 -10.87 4.53 0.01
N ILE A 241 -11.77 3.66 0.46
CA ILE A 241 -11.82 2.27 0.01
C ILE A 241 -11.94 2.15 -1.52
N TYR A 242 -12.57 3.13 -2.18
CA TYR A 242 -12.68 3.16 -3.65
C TYR A 242 -11.39 3.58 -4.35
N ASN A 243 -10.41 4.08 -3.61
CA ASN A 243 -9.10 4.47 -4.12
C ASN A 243 -8.09 3.34 -4.08
N LEU A 244 -8.36 2.30 -3.30
CA LEU A 244 -7.52 1.12 -3.22
C LEU A 244 -7.54 0.36 -4.54
N ASN A 245 -6.41 -0.25 -4.93
CA ASN A 245 -6.41 -1.27 -5.97
C ASN A 245 -6.97 -2.60 -5.40
N PRO A 246 -7.23 -3.63 -6.23
CA PRO A 246 -7.79 -4.89 -5.74
C PRO A 246 -6.93 -5.54 -4.64
N ARG A 247 -5.61 -5.55 -4.78
CA ARG A 247 -4.69 -6.14 -3.80
C ARG A 247 -4.64 -5.36 -2.49
N GLU A 248 -4.59 -4.03 -2.56
CA GLU A 248 -4.69 -3.17 -1.38
C GLU A 248 -6.01 -3.36 -0.63
N PHE A 249 -7.09 -3.64 -1.36
CA PHE A 249 -8.38 -3.96 -0.74
C PHE A 249 -8.34 -5.30 -0.01
N GLU A 250 -7.70 -6.33 -0.57
CA GLU A 250 -7.48 -7.62 0.10
C GLU A 250 -6.63 -7.42 1.38
N GLU A 251 -5.53 -6.68 1.29
CA GLU A 251 -4.65 -6.35 2.43
C GLU A 251 -5.37 -5.55 3.52
N PHE A 252 -6.18 -4.58 3.11
CA PHE A 252 -7.06 -3.84 4.02
C PHE A 252 -8.03 -4.75 4.76
N VAL A 253 -8.70 -5.68 4.06
CA VAL A 253 -9.63 -6.63 4.68
C VAL A 253 -8.89 -7.58 5.62
N ALA A 254 -7.71 -8.07 5.22
CA ALA A 254 -6.86 -8.92 6.06
C ALA A 254 -6.47 -8.23 7.37
N GLU A 255 -6.01 -6.98 7.28
CA GLU A 255 -5.62 -6.20 8.46
C GLU A 255 -6.82 -5.90 9.36
N LEU A 256 -7.98 -5.56 8.76
CA LEU A 256 -9.22 -5.33 9.48
C LEU A 256 -9.68 -6.57 10.27
N LEU A 257 -9.66 -7.73 9.63
CA LEU A 257 -10.00 -9.01 10.28
C LEU A 257 -9.00 -9.36 11.38
N THR A 258 -7.71 -9.12 11.16
CA THR A 258 -6.67 -9.34 12.19
C THR A 258 -6.88 -8.46 13.42
N LYS A 259 -7.21 -7.17 13.22
CA LYS A 259 -7.54 -6.25 14.32
C LYS A 259 -8.80 -6.70 15.09
N LYS A 260 -9.70 -7.42 14.43
CA LYS A 260 -10.85 -8.07 15.07
C LYS A 260 -10.51 -9.37 15.79
N GLY A 261 -9.24 -9.79 15.80
CA GLY A 261 -8.74 -10.94 16.54
C GLY A 261 -8.71 -12.26 15.76
N TYR A 262 -8.94 -12.23 14.43
CA TYR A 262 -8.82 -13.42 13.58
C TYR A 262 -7.38 -13.68 13.17
N ASN A 263 -7.00 -14.96 13.04
CA ASN A 263 -5.74 -15.34 12.41
C ASN A 263 -5.95 -15.46 10.90
N VAL A 264 -5.39 -14.52 10.14
CA VAL A 264 -5.69 -14.33 8.71
C VAL A 264 -4.43 -14.50 7.88
N ASP A 265 -4.53 -15.33 6.86
CA ASP A 265 -3.49 -15.56 5.86
C ASP A 265 -3.94 -15.05 4.50
N LEU A 266 -3.06 -14.30 3.85
CA LEU A 266 -3.29 -13.71 2.53
C LEU A 266 -2.78 -14.68 1.45
N THR A 267 -3.65 -15.12 0.53
CA THR A 267 -3.25 -16.06 -0.53
C THR A 267 -2.41 -15.38 -1.62
N LYS A 268 -1.71 -16.19 -2.43
CA LYS A 268 -0.96 -15.69 -3.59
C LYS A 268 -1.91 -15.20 -4.68
N MET A 269 -1.46 -14.25 -5.50
CA MET A 269 -2.17 -13.74 -6.69
C MET A 269 -2.33 -14.75 -7.83
N THR A 270 -2.10 -16.03 -7.61
CA THR A 270 -2.27 -17.09 -8.63
C THR A 270 -3.71 -17.60 -8.62
N ARG A 271 -4.14 -18.24 -9.73
CA ARG A 271 -5.51 -18.75 -9.96
C ARG A 271 -5.94 -19.83 -8.95
N ASP A 272 -6.05 -19.49 -7.67
CA ASP A 272 -6.28 -20.42 -6.57
C ASP A 272 -7.77 -20.59 -6.23
N GLY A 273 -8.63 -20.61 -7.26
CA GLY A 273 -10.04 -20.98 -7.11
C GLY A 273 -10.91 -19.99 -6.35
N GLY A 274 -10.58 -18.67 -6.37
CA GLY A 274 -11.44 -17.63 -5.80
C GLY A 274 -11.32 -17.46 -4.28
N LYS A 275 -10.11 -17.63 -3.73
CA LYS A 275 -9.82 -17.42 -2.31
C LYS A 275 -8.76 -16.34 -2.20
N ASP A 276 -9.09 -15.21 -1.61
CA ASP A 276 -8.14 -14.11 -1.43
C ASP A 276 -7.49 -14.17 -0.05
N LEU A 277 -8.25 -14.60 0.98
CA LEU A 277 -7.77 -14.79 2.35
C LEU A 277 -8.25 -16.11 2.92
N ILE A 278 -7.48 -16.66 3.86
CA ILE A 278 -7.82 -17.83 4.66
C ILE A 278 -7.78 -17.43 6.13
N ILE A 279 -8.83 -17.81 6.88
CA ILE A 279 -8.85 -17.66 8.34
C ILE A 279 -8.83 -19.07 8.93
N ALA A 280 -7.82 -19.36 9.76
CA ALA A 280 -7.71 -20.61 10.48
C ALA A 280 -7.83 -20.34 11.99
N GLU A 281 -8.79 -20.99 12.64
CA GLU A 281 -9.00 -20.88 14.08
C GLU A 281 -9.00 -22.26 14.73
N SER A 282 -8.22 -22.42 15.77
CA SER A 282 -8.25 -23.60 16.66
C SER A 282 -8.90 -23.19 17.99
N LYS A 283 -10.00 -23.84 18.32
CA LYS A 283 -10.76 -23.64 19.57
C LYS A 283 -10.89 -24.98 20.30
N ASP A 284 -11.25 -24.97 21.57
CA ASP A 284 -11.45 -26.19 22.36
C ASP A 284 -12.48 -27.15 21.76
N ILE A 285 -13.40 -26.62 20.95
CA ILE A 285 -14.48 -27.39 20.30
C ILE A 285 -14.12 -27.87 18.88
N GLY A 286 -12.94 -27.54 18.36
CA GLY A 286 -12.47 -27.98 17.04
C GLY A 286 -11.71 -26.94 16.25
N ASN A 287 -11.25 -27.35 15.06
CA ASN A 287 -10.57 -26.50 14.10
C ASN A 287 -11.56 -25.96 13.07
N PHE A 288 -11.49 -24.67 12.83
CA PHE A 288 -12.39 -23.96 11.90
C PHE A 288 -11.55 -23.30 10.81
N LEU A 289 -11.99 -23.49 9.57
CA LEU A 289 -11.36 -22.91 8.39
C LEU A 289 -12.39 -22.08 7.63
N TYR A 290 -12.05 -20.83 7.31
CA TYR A 290 -12.92 -19.93 6.57
C TYR A 290 -12.19 -19.42 5.34
N TYR A 291 -12.88 -19.39 4.20
CA TYR A 291 -12.40 -18.72 2.99
C TYR A 291 -13.00 -17.33 2.87
N VAL A 292 -12.17 -16.36 2.52
CA VAL A 292 -12.61 -14.99 2.27
C VAL A 292 -12.35 -14.64 0.82
N GLU A 293 -13.39 -14.25 0.12
CA GLU A 293 -13.34 -13.69 -1.25
C GLU A 293 -13.55 -12.19 -1.18
N CYS A 294 -12.65 -11.43 -1.76
CA CYS A 294 -12.66 -9.97 -1.77
C CYS A 294 -12.94 -9.45 -3.19
N LYS A 295 -13.91 -8.57 -3.35
CA LYS A 295 -14.17 -7.89 -4.64
C LYS A 295 -14.24 -6.39 -4.45
N LYS A 296 -13.20 -5.72 -4.92
CA LYS A 296 -13.12 -4.27 -4.95
C LYS A 296 -13.89 -3.75 -6.16
N TYR A 297 -15.08 -3.23 -5.92
CA TYR A 297 -15.96 -2.64 -6.93
C TYR A 297 -16.22 -1.15 -6.65
N SER A 298 -16.62 -0.42 -7.69
CA SER A 298 -17.10 0.96 -7.53
C SER A 298 -18.45 0.98 -6.81
N GLN A 299 -18.79 2.09 -6.18
CA GLN A 299 -19.98 2.25 -5.36
C GLN A 299 -21.29 1.78 -6.01
N ASN A 300 -21.43 1.93 -7.32
CA ASN A 300 -22.66 1.63 -8.05
C ASN A 300 -22.62 0.26 -8.76
N ASN A 301 -21.61 -0.56 -8.53
CA ASN A 301 -21.45 -1.86 -9.17
C ASN A 301 -21.67 -2.99 -8.14
N PRO A 302 -22.86 -3.63 -8.11
CA PRO A 302 -23.16 -4.66 -7.13
C PRO A 302 -22.45 -5.98 -7.42
N VAL A 303 -22.20 -6.75 -6.35
CA VAL A 303 -21.81 -8.15 -6.45
C VAL A 303 -23.05 -8.99 -6.75
N GLY A 304 -23.05 -9.64 -7.91
CA GLY A 304 -24.15 -10.48 -8.36
C GLY A 304 -24.12 -11.89 -7.76
N ILE A 305 -25.26 -12.58 -7.84
CA ILE A 305 -25.47 -13.95 -7.33
C ILE A 305 -24.45 -14.97 -7.86
N LYS A 306 -23.92 -14.78 -9.08
CA LYS A 306 -22.98 -15.71 -9.71
C LYS A 306 -21.72 -15.89 -8.84
N LEU A 307 -21.12 -14.82 -8.39
CA LEU A 307 -19.90 -14.83 -7.56
C LEU A 307 -20.17 -15.49 -6.18
N VAL A 308 -21.33 -15.22 -5.58
CA VAL A 308 -21.68 -15.84 -4.29
C VAL A 308 -21.91 -17.36 -4.45
N ARG A 309 -22.44 -17.80 -5.60
CA ARG A 309 -22.55 -19.22 -5.93
C ARG A 309 -21.18 -19.89 -6.14
N GLU A 310 -20.24 -19.20 -6.76
CA GLU A 310 -18.86 -19.67 -6.95
C GLU A 310 -18.21 -19.92 -5.58
N LEU A 311 -18.30 -18.97 -4.65
CA LEU A 311 -17.82 -19.16 -3.27
C LEU A 311 -18.54 -20.35 -2.58
N ALA A 312 -19.87 -20.47 -2.71
CA ALA A 312 -20.63 -21.58 -2.16
C ALA A 312 -20.14 -22.94 -2.70
N GLY A 313 -19.81 -23.01 -3.99
CA GLY A 313 -19.22 -24.20 -4.62
C GLY A 313 -17.85 -24.52 -4.02
N THR A 314 -16.98 -23.53 -3.87
CA THR A 314 -15.63 -23.70 -3.34
C THR A 314 -15.65 -24.20 -1.89
N ILE A 315 -16.44 -23.58 -1.00
CA ILE A 315 -16.53 -24.02 0.41
C ILE A 315 -17.08 -25.43 0.53
N THR A 316 -18.01 -25.82 -0.34
CA THR A 316 -18.56 -27.18 -0.36
C THR A 316 -17.54 -28.20 -0.87
N ALA A 317 -16.82 -27.89 -1.94
CA ALA A 317 -15.81 -28.76 -2.54
C ALA A 317 -14.62 -28.99 -1.59
N ASP A 318 -14.12 -27.92 -0.96
CA ASP A 318 -12.97 -27.97 -0.05
C ASP A 318 -13.35 -28.35 1.39
N ARG A 319 -14.64 -28.52 1.69
CA ARG A 319 -15.18 -28.90 3.01
C ARG A 319 -14.72 -27.96 4.14
N VAL A 320 -14.63 -26.66 3.85
CA VAL A 320 -14.30 -25.66 4.86
C VAL A 320 -15.53 -25.25 5.66
N THR A 321 -15.30 -24.64 6.82
CA THR A 321 -16.37 -24.33 7.78
C THR A 321 -17.38 -23.33 7.20
N ALA A 322 -16.89 -22.24 6.59
CA ALA A 322 -17.74 -21.22 5.97
C ALA A 322 -16.95 -20.34 4.98
N GLY A 323 -17.66 -19.56 4.17
CA GLY A 323 -17.14 -18.53 3.28
C GLY A 323 -17.61 -17.14 3.69
N ILE A 324 -16.73 -16.17 3.55
CA ILE A 324 -17.00 -14.76 3.78
C ILE A 324 -16.77 -14.03 2.48
N PHE A 325 -17.79 -13.39 1.93
CA PHE A 325 -17.65 -12.55 0.75
C PHE A 325 -17.61 -11.08 1.15
N VAL A 326 -16.52 -10.39 0.83
CA VAL A 326 -16.29 -9.00 1.20
C VAL A 326 -16.25 -8.13 -0.04
N THR A 327 -16.97 -7.01 -0.03
CA THR A 327 -16.94 -6.07 -1.15
C THR A 327 -16.90 -4.61 -0.67
N SER A 328 -16.22 -3.77 -1.45
CA SER A 328 -16.28 -2.31 -1.30
C SER A 328 -17.60 -1.70 -1.80
N SER A 329 -18.49 -2.49 -2.39
CA SER A 329 -19.78 -2.07 -2.92
C SER A 329 -20.94 -2.68 -2.09
N TYR A 330 -21.97 -3.15 -2.75
CA TYR A 330 -23.12 -3.82 -2.15
C TYR A 330 -23.45 -5.11 -2.91
N PHE A 331 -24.30 -5.93 -2.34
CA PHE A 331 -24.77 -7.17 -2.99
C PHE A 331 -26.11 -6.94 -3.66
N SER A 332 -26.32 -7.58 -4.82
CA SER A 332 -27.65 -7.62 -5.44
C SER A 332 -28.64 -8.38 -4.55
N GLN A 333 -29.94 -8.06 -4.68
CA GLN A 333 -30.98 -8.72 -3.89
C GLN A 333 -30.96 -10.24 -4.07
N ASP A 334 -30.70 -10.72 -5.29
CA ASP A 334 -30.60 -12.16 -5.58
C ASP A 334 -29.40 -12.81 -4.87
N ALA A 335 -28.27 -12.09 -4.75
CA ALA A 335 -27.10 -12.57 -4.01
C ALA A 335 -27.40 -12.67 -2.51
N VAL A 336 -28.10 -11.71 -1.94
CA VAL A 336 -28.56 -11.72 -0.54
C VAL A 336 -29.52 -12.88 -0.32
N ASN A 337 -30.56 -13.01 -1.13
CA ASN A 337 -31.55 -14.09 -1.02
C ASN A 337 -30.92 -15.47 -1.18
N PHE A 338 -29.87 -15.58 -2.01
CA PHE A 338 -29.14 -16.84 -2.13
C PHE A 338 -28.34 -17.14 -0.87
N SER A 339 -27.62 -16.17 -0.30
CA SER A 339 -26.80 -16.36 0.90
C SER A 339 -27.64 -16.75 2.12
N GLU A 340 -28.89 -16.30 2.20
CA GLU A 340 -29.83 -16.69 3.28
C GLU A 340 -30.12 -18.18 3.32
N LYS A 341 -30.04 -18.87 2.17
CA LYS A 341 -30.17 -20.33 2.10
C LYS A 341 -28.98 -21.07 2.72
N PHE A 342 -27.84 -20.38 2.81
CA PHE A 342 -26.58 -20.84 3.40
C PHE A 342 -26.20 -20.04 4.64
N LYS A 343 -27.18 -19.64 5.44
CA LYS A 343 -27.07 -18.67 6.53
C LYS A 343 -25.93 -18.96 7.53
N ASN A 344 -25.58 -20.23 7.73
CA ASN A 344 -24.51 -20.64 8.65
C ASN A 344 -23.18 -20.90 7.94
N GLN A 345 -23.13 -20.80 6.62
CA GLN A 345 -21.95 -21.12 5.81
C GLN A 345 -21.48 -19.97 4.94
N ILE A 346 -22.31 -18.93 4.67
CA ILE A 346 -21.92 -17.79 3.85
C ILE A 346 -22.28 -16.50 4.57
N SER A 347 -21.27 -15.66 4.75
CA SER A 347 -21.42 -14.30 5.28
C SER A 347 -21.13 -13.27 4.20
N LEU A 348 -22.02 -12.29 4.03
CA LEU A 348 -21.84 -11.17 3.12
C LEU A 348 -21.47 -9.91 3.90
N ILE A 349 -20.34 -9.32 3.55
CA ILE A 349 -19.79 -8.10 4.15
C ILE A 349 -19.68 -7.04 3.06
N ASP A 350 -20.62 -6.13 3.05
CA ASP A 350 -20.66 -4.98 2.14
C ASP A 350 -19.94 -3.76 2.71
N PHE A 351 -19.93 -2.66 1.95
CA PHE A 351 -19.33 -1.40 2.37
C PHE A 351 -19.89 -0.88 3.70
N ILE A 352 -21.19 -1.08 3.97
CA ILE A 352 -21.83 -0.61 5.21
C ILE A 352 -21.29 -1.38 6.41
N LYS A 353 -21.20 -2.71 6.30
CA LYS A 353 -20.61 -3.55 7.35
C LYS A 353 -19.12 -3.28 7.55
N LEU A 354 -18.36 -3.08 6.47
CA LEU A 354 -16.95 -2.68 6.57
C LEU A 354 -16.77 -1.38 7.35
N LYS A 355 -17.62 -0.37 7.06
CA LYS A 355 -17.63 0.88 7.81
C LYS A 355 -17.97 0.68 9.28
N GLN A 356 -18.93 -0.18 9.60
CA GLN A 356 -19.25 -0.53 10.98
C GLN A 356 -18.06 -1.19 11.69
N TRP A 357 -17.36 -2.10 11.01
CA TRP A 357 -16.18 -2.76 11.56
C TRP A 357 -15.05 -1.78 11.85
N LEU A 358 -14.80 -0.84 10.96
CA LEU A 358 -13.82 0.23 11.17
C LEU A 358 -14.11 1.09 12.40
N ASN A 359 -15.38 1.39 12.64
CA ASN A 359 -15.78 2.20 13.78
C ASN A 359 -15.70 1.44 15.14
N GLN A 360 -15.52 0.12 15.09
CA GLN A 360 -15.38 -0.74 16.29
C GLN A 360 -13.90 -0.98 16.67
N LEU A 361 -12.95 -0.56 15.84
CA LEU A 361 -11.51 -0.61 16.12
C LEU A 361 -11.05 0.60 16.93
#